data_c510ffd4f3666a66ff3fe1897013ea2c
#
_entry.id   c510ffd4f3666a66ff3fe1897013ea2c
#
_cell.length_a   1.000
_cell.length_b   1.000
_cell.length_c   1.000
_cell.angle_alpha   90.00
_cell.angle_beta   90.00
_cell.angle_gamma   90.00
#
_symmetry.space_group_name_H-M   'P 1'
#
loop_
_entity.id
_entity.type
_entity.pdbx_description
1 polymer ?
#
loop_
_entity_poly.entity_id
_entity_poly.type
_entity_poly.pdbx_seq_one_letter_code
_entity_poly.pdbx_strand_id
1 'polypeptide(L)'
;EKFTGTVGDIGTSSFYPPHHMTMGEGGAVYTDNPLLNKIIRSFRDWGRDCVCPSGHDNLCGHRFDKQYGELPLGYDHKYVYSHFGYNLKATDLQAAIGCAQLEKFPTFVERRRHNFDRLRAALAETEDRLILPVPAENSRPSWFGFLITCKEGTEQK
;
A
#
# COMPACT_ATOMS: atom_id res chain seq x y z
N GLU A 1 11.61 16.96 -3.44
CA GLU A 1 11.59 15.51 -3.55
C GLU A 1 10.21 15.02 -3.09
N LYS A 2 9.56 14.14 -3.88
CA LYS A 2 8.26 13.52 -3.52
C LYS A 2 8.41 12.01 -3.53
N PHE A 3 7.76 11.35 -2.59
CA PHE A 3 7.70 9.89 -2.58
C PHE A 3 6.65 9.38 -3.59
N THR A 4 6.94 8.29 -4.25
CA THR A 4 5.94 7.57 -5.05
C THR A 4 4.79 7.14 -4.16
N GLY A 5 3.54 7.24 -4.66
CA GLY A 5 2.33 7.05 -3.87
C GLY A 5 1.80 8.31 -3.18
N THR A 6 2.55 9.46 -3.24
CA THR A 6 2.12 10.74 -2.65
C THR A 6 1.99 11.87 -3.69
N VAL A 7 1.89 11.52 -4.98
CA VAL A 7 1.84 12.51 -6.08
C VAL A 7 0.41 12.80 -6.53
N GLY A 8 -0.44 11.78 -6.55
CA GLY A 8 -1.85 11.89 -6.91
C GLY A 8 -2.78 12.02 -5.70
N ASP A 9 -4.08 12.00 -5.93
CA ASP A 9 -5.11 12.09 -4.89
C ASP A 9 -5.17 10.87 -3.97
N ILE A 10 -4.79 9.71 -4.48
CA ILE A 10 -4.71 8.44 -3.75
C ILE A 10 -3.42 7.72 -4.15
N GLY A 11 -2.71 7.22 -3.16
CA GLY A 11 -1.57 6.32 -3.33
C GLY A 11 -1.79 5.01 -2.61
N THR A 12 -1.09 3.97 -3.04
CA THR A 12 -1.15 2.64 -2.41
C THR A 12 0.23 2.08 -2.19
N SER A 13 0.37 1.28 -1.13
CA SER A 13 1.53 0.43 -0.89
C SER A 13 1.10 -0.97 -0.51
N SER A 14 1.85 -1.96 -0.97
CA SER A 14 1.67 -3.34 -0.56
C SER A 14 2.73 -3.74 0.46
N PHE A 15 2.31 -4.51 1.46
CA PHE A 15 3.17 -5.13 2.47
C PHE A 15 3.16 -6.65 2.37
N TYR A 16 2.89 -7.16 1.16
CA TYR A 16 3.05 -8.57 0.80
C TYR A 16 4.53 -9.01 0.98
N PRO A 17 4.84 -10.26 1.35
CA PRO A 17 6.19 -10.71 1.74
C PRO A 17 7.35 -10.29 0.82
N PRO A 18 7.27 -10.36 -0.52
CA PRO A 18 8.39 -10.00 -1.39
C PRO A 18 8.59 -8.48 -1.56
N HIS A 19 7.72 -7.65 -1.02
CA HIS A 19 7.84 -6.19 -1.13
C HIS A 19 8.93 -5.61 -0.22
N HIS A 20 9.12 -4.30 -0.25
CA HIS A 20 10.20 -3.60 0.44
C HIS A 20 10.16 -3.77 1.97
N MET A 21 8.97 -3.93 2.53
CA MET A 21 8.72 -4.36 3.89
C MET A 21 7.46 -5.24 3.90
N THR A 22 7.31 -6.08 4.90
CA THR A 22 6.17 -6.98 4.97
C THR A 22 5.39 -6.88 6.28
N MET A 23 4.11 -7.20 6.22
CA MET A 23 3.24 -7.47 7.38
C MET A 23 2.75 -8.93 7.40
N GLY A 24 3.40 -9.83 6.60
CA GLY A 24 2.84 -11.13 6.23
C GLY A 24 1.86 -10.97 5.08
N GLU A 25 0.73 -10.37 5.33
CA GLU A 25 -0.18 -9.80 4.34
C GLU A 25 -0.61 -8.42 4.83
N GLY A 26 -0.75 -7.45 3.92
CA GLY A 26 -1.17 -6.11 4.28
C GLY A 26 -0.88 -5.08 3.19
N GLY A 27 -1.30 -3.87 3.46
CA GLY A 27 -1.10 -2.72 2.59
C GLY A 27 -1.56 -1.43 3.24
N ALA A 28 -1.31 -0.33 2.57
CA ALA A 28 -1.79 0.97 2.98
C ALA A 28 -2.36 1.74 1.78
N VAL A 29 -3.34 2.58 2.06
CA VAL A 29 -3.89 3.56 1.11
C VAL A 29 -3.69 4.94 1.72
N TYR A 30 -3.12 5.86 0.93
CA TYR A 30 -2.78 7.21 1.35
C TYR A 30 -3.63 8.24 0.63
N THR A 31 -4.13 9.23 1.35
CA THR A 31 -4.79 10.40 0.78
C THR A 31 -4.79 11.55 1.79
N ASP A 32 -4.62 12.77 1.30
CA ASP A 32 -4.78 14.01 2.08
C ASP A 32 -6.22 14.54 2.04
N ASN A 33 -7.10 13.91 1.24
CA ASN A 33 -8.50 14.31 1.12
C ASN A 33 -9.35 13.63 2.20
N PRO A 34 -9.96 14.38 3.14
CA PRO A 34 -10.77 13.82 4.23
C PRO A 34 -11.99 13.03 3.74
N LEU A 35 -12.61 13.45 2.62
CA LEU A 35 -13.74 12.75 2.05
C LEU A 35 -13.33 11.38 1.48
N LEU A 36 -12.23 11.35 0.72
CA LEU A 36 -11.68 10.08 0.21
C LEU A 36 -11.25 9.16 1.36
N ASN A 37 -10.64 9.70 2.42
CA ASN A 37 -10.29 8.91 3.60
C ASN A 37 -11.53 8.24 4.23
N LYS A 38 -12.63 8.99 4.39
CA LYS A 38 -13.89 8.45 4.91
C LYS A 38 -14.44 7.34 4.03
N ILE A 39 -14.44 7.54 2.71
CA ILE A 39 -14.92 6.55 1.73
C ILE A 39 -14.04 5.29 1.76
N ILE A 40 -12.72 5.42 1.73
CA ILE A 40 -11.77 4.32 1.78
C ILE A 40 -11.95 3.49 3.06
N ARG A 41 -12.13 4.14 4.20
CA ARG A 41 -12.38 3.45 5.48
C ARG A 41 -13.69 2.68 5.47
N SER A 42 -14.74 3.22 4.85
CA SER A 42 -15.99 2.51 4.68
C SER A 42 -15.82 1.28 3.78
N PHE A 43 -15.17 1.41 2.64
CA PHE A 43 -14.87 0.26 1.75
C PHE A 43 -14.02 -0.81 2.44
N ARG A 44 -13.05 -0.43 3.24
CA ARG A 44 -12.22 -1.35 4.04
C ARG A 44 -13.05 -2.15 5.04
N ASP A 45 -14.16 -1.58 5.52
CA ASP A 45 -14.99 -2.06 6.63
C ASP A 45 -16.40 -2.41 6.15
N TRP A 46 -16.51 -3.27 5.16
CA TRP A 46 -17.75 -3.82 4.55
C TRP A 46 -18.71 -2.82 3.91
N GLY A 47 -18.33 -1.57 3.71
CA GLY A 47 -19.23 -0.52 3.24
C GLY A 47 -20.13 0.06 4.33
N ARG A 48 -19.74 -0.04 5.59
CA ARG A 48 -20.48 0.52 6.71
C ARG A 48 -20.57 2.03 6.67
N ASP A 49 -21.69 2.56 7.11
CA ASP A 49 -21.88 4.00 7.32
C ASP A 49 -21.12 4.52 8.55
N CYS A 50 -20.89 3.66 9.55
CA CYS A 50 -20.12 3.99 10.75
C CYS A 50 -18.62 4.12 10.45
N VAL A 51 -18.03 5.24 10.88
CA VAL A 51 -16.60 5.54 10.73
C VAL A 51 -15.81 5.50 12.06
N CYS A 52 -16.43 5.05 13.14
CA CYS A 52 -15.75 4.90 14.42
C CYS A 52 -14.59 3.89 14.31
N PRO A 53 -13.40 4.20 14.84
CA PRO A 53 -12.31 3.24 14.93
C PRO A 53 -12.70 2.03 15.77
N SER A 54 -12.03 0.90 15.55
CA SER A 54 -12.21 -0.31 16.38
C SER A 54 -12.00 0.00 17.85
N GLY A 55 -12.85 -0.57 18.72
CA GLY A 55 -12.82 -0.33 20.17
C GLY A 55 -13.45 0.99 20.63
N HIS A 56 -13.91 1.83 19.70
CA HIS A 56 -14.61 3.07 20.03
C HIS A 56 -16.02 3.06 19.46
N ASP A 57 -16.98 3.44 20.29
CA ASP A 57 -18.37 3.51 19.89
C ASP A 57 -18.92 4.93 20.03
N ASN A 58 -19.91 5.27 19.21
CA ASN A 58 -20.68 6.52 19.27
C ASN A 58 -19.86 7.82 19.31
N LEU A 59 -18.68 7.85 18.67
CA LEU A 59 -17.87 9.07 18.60
C LEU A 59 -18.56 10.22 17.84
N CYS A 60 -19.49 9.89 16.94
CA CYS A 60 -20.30 10.89 16.22
C CYS A 60 -21.42 11.48 17.09
N GLY A 61 -21.80 10.88 18.21
CA GLY A 61 -22.96 11.24 19.01
C GLY A 61 -24.32 10.98 18.37
N HIS A 62 -24.35 10.29 17.22
CA HIS A 62 -25.52 10.12 16.34
C HIS A 62 -25.82 8.65 16.03
N ARG A 63 -25.52 7.74 16.97
CA ARG A 63 -25.64 6.29 16.73
C ARG A 63 -27.05 5.82 16.44
N PHE A 64 -28.06 6.44 17.09
CA PHE A 64 -29.44 5.96 17.09
C PHE A 64 -30.49 7.01 16.68
N ASP A 65 -30.08 8.19 16.22
CA ASP A 65 -30.97 9.33 15.99
C ASP A 65 -31.27 9.64 14.53
N LYS A 66 -30.84 8.77 13.61
CA LYS A 66 -31.05 8.93 12.17
C LYS A 66 -32.01 7.90 11.61
N GLN A 67 -32.68 8.30 10.53
CA GLN A 67 -33.49 7.43 9.69
C GLN A 67 -32.65 6.93 8.50
N TYR A 68 -32.70 5.62 8.24
CA TYR A 68 -31.98 4.99 7.13
C TYR A 68 -32.99 4.23 6.25
N GLY A 69 -33.42 4.88 5.17
CA GLY A 69 -34.40 4.30 4.26
C GLY A 69 -35.66 3.83 4.99
N GLU A 70 -36.05 2.59 4.80
CA GLU A 70 -37.23 1.95 5.44
C GLU A 70 -36.93 1.27 6.78
N LEU A 71 -35.68 1.35 7.29
CA LEU A 71 -35.32 0.78 8.58
C LEU A 71 -36.05 1.51 9.71
N PRO A 72 -36.32 0.83 10.86
CA PRO A 72 -36.94 1.49 12.01
C PRO A 72 -36.15 2.73 12.47
N LEU A 73 -36.86 3.77 12.90
CA LEU A 73 -36.22 4.93 13.52
C LEU A 73 -35.41 4.48 14.75
N GLY A 74 -34.20 5.01 14.88
CA GLY A 74 -33.27 4.62 15.94
C GLY A 74 -32.51 3.32 15.64
N TYR A 75 -32.55 2.82 14.42
CA TYR A 75 -31.71 1.69 14.02
C TYR A 75 -30.23 2.03 14.19
N ASP A 76 -29.45 1.08 14.72
CA ASP A 76 -28.02 1.30 14.98
C ASP A 76 -27.25 1.48 13.67
N HIS A 77 -26.78 2.69 13.39
CA HIS A 77 -26.07 3.00 12.15
C HIS A 77 -24.76 2.22 11.98
N LYS A 78 -24.22 1.66 13.05
CA LYS A 78 -23.04 0.78 12.99
C LYS A 78 -23.28 -0.44 12.11
N TYR A 79 -24.54 -0.86 11.96
CA TYR A 79 -24.95 -2.00 11.15
C TYR A 79 -25.67 -1.60 9.86
N VAL A 80 -25.61 -0.33 9.49
CA VAL A 80 -26.08 0.15 8.19
C VAL A 80 -24.93 0.06 7.18
N TYR A 81 -25.18 -0.59 6.05
CA TYR A 81 -24.22 -0.76 4.96
C TYR A 81 -24.68 0.09 3.77
N SER A 82 -24.02 1.23 3.56
CA SER A 82 -24.41 2.19 2.52
C SER A 82 -24.02 1.73 1.11
N HIS A 83 -23.07 0.81 1.00
CA HIS A 83 -22.61 0.22 -0.25
C HIS A 83 -21.88 -1.10 0.02
N PHE A 84 -21.53 -1.82 -1.05
CA PHE A 84 -20.69 -3.01 -0.94
C PHE A 84 -19.26 -2.61 -0.65
N GLY A 85 -18.66 -3.24 0.35
CA GLY A 85 -17.27 -3.07 0.74
C GLY A 85 -16.58 -4.39 0.99
N TYR A 86 -15.39 -4.33 1.57
CA TYR A 86 -14.49 -5.47 1.77
C TYR A 86 -14.16 -5.64 3.24
N ASN A 87 -13.70 -6.81 3.63
CA ASN A 87 -13.08 -7.03 4.94
C ASN A 87 -11.55 -6.95 4.79
N LEU A 88 -11.02 -5.73 4.87
CA LEU A 88 -9.61 -5.46 4.62
C LEU A 88 -8.87 -4.84 5.82
N LYS A 89 -9.42 -4.96 7.03
CA LYS A 89 -8.72 -4.50 8.23
C LYS A 89 -7.54 -5.42 8.55
N ALA A 90 -6.36 -4.82 8.70
CA ALA A 90 -5.21 -5.52 9.25
C ALA A 90 -5.43 -5.85 10.73
N THR A 91 -4.85 -6.95 11.20
CA THR A 91 -4.81 -7.32 12.61
C THR A 91 -3.64 -6.63 13.32
N ASP A 92 -3.71 -6.55 14.66
CA ASP A 92 -2.61 -6.01 15.47
C ASP A 92 -1.32 -6.83 15.33
N LEU A 93 -1.44 -8.15 15.11
CA LEU A 93 -0.29 -9.02 14.84
C LEU A 93 0.42 -8.63 13.53
N GLN A 94 -0.34 -8.38 12.47
CA GLN A 94 0.20 -7.89 11.20
C GLN A 94 0.83 -6.51 11.37
N ALA A 95 0.17 -5.61 12.09
CA ALA A 95 0.67 -4.27 12.36
C ALA A 95 1.98 -4.32 13.17
N ALA A 96 2.10 -5.19 14.16
CA ALA A 96 3.32 -5.38 14.94
C ALA A 96 4.52 -5.83 14.07
N ILE A 97 4.28 -6.75 13.13
CA ILE A 97 5.29 -7.15 12.14
C ILE A 97 5.70 -5.94 11.30
N GLY A 98 4.73 -5.17 10.80
CA GLY A 98 4.97 -3.96 10.02
C GLY A 98 5.82 -2.92 10.77
N CYS A 99 5.54 -2.66 12.03
CA CYS A 99 6.31 -1.76 12.87
C CYS A 99 7.77 -2.22 12.99
N ALA A 100 8.00 -3.50 13.28
CA ALA A 100 9.36 -4.06 13.37
C ALA A 100 10.11 -4.02 12.02
N GLN A 101 9.40 -4.15 10.90
CA GLN A 101 9.99 -4.00 9.56
C GLN A 101 10.31 -2.54 9.24
N LEU A 102 9.46 -1.59 9.66
CA LEU A 102 9.66 -0.16 9.42
C LEU A 102 10.93 0.36 10.07
N GLU A 103 11.29 -0.13 11.26
CA GLU A 103 12.55 0.21 11.93
C GLU A 103 13.78 -0.19 11.09
N LYS A 104 13.69 -1.29 10.34
CA LYS A 104 14.77 -1.81 9.49
C LYS A 104 14.75 -1.22 8.07
N PHE A 105 13.67 -0.57 7.69
CA PHE A 105 13.40 -0.15 6.32
C PHE A 105 14.50 0.73 5.70
N PRO A 106 15.11 1.72 6.40
CA PRO A 106 16.22 2.50 5.84
C PRO A 106 17.40 1.62 5.38
N THR A 107 17.77 0.62 6.18
CA THR A 107 18.84 -0.32 5.84
C THR A 107 18.47 -1.18 4.61
N PHE A 108 17.20 -1.56 4.48
CA PHE A 108 16.75 -2.31 3.30
C PHE A 108 16.86 -1.46 2.03
N VAL A 109 16.51 -0.19 2.08
CA VAL A 109 16.62 0.74 0.94
C VAL A 109 18.08 0.89 0.50
N GLU A 110 18.99 1.10 1.45
CA GLU A 110 20.43 1.21 1.17
C GLU A 110 20.99 -0.07 0.54
N ARG A 111 20.61 -1.23 1.09
CA ARG A 111 21.06 -2.54 0.59
C ARG A 111 20.57 -2.81 -0.82
N ARG A 112 19.30 -2.48 -1.13
CA ARG A 112 18.73 -2.64 -2.47
C ARG A 112 19.46 -1.78 -3.50
N ARG A 113 19.77 -0.54 -3.18
CA ARG A 113 20.55 0.36 -4.03
C ARG A 113 21.97 -0.17 -4.25
N HIS A 114 22.65 -0.52 -3.19
CA HIS A 114 23.99 -1.11 -3.26
C HIS A 114 24.01 -2.39 -4.12
N ASN A 115 23.06 -3.28 -3.94
CA ASN A 115 22.98 -4.52 -4.73
C ASN A 115 22.70 -4.23 -6.20
N PHE A 116 21.84 -3.26 -6.51
CA PHE A 116 21.58 -2.82 -7.87
C PHE A 116 22.85 -2.30 -8.55
N ASP A 117 23.57 -1.39 -7.89
CA ASP A 117 24.80 -0.82 -8.42
C ASP A 117 25.87 -1.89 -8.68
N ARG A 118 26.01 -2.84 -7.76
CA ARG A 118 26.91 -3.99 -7.92
C ARG A 118 26.54 -4.88 -9.10
N LEU A 119 25.27 -5.23 -9.24
CA LEU A 119 24.80 -6.07 -10.35
C LEU A 119 24.99 -5.35 -11.68
N ARG A 120 24.65 -4.06 -11.74
CA ARG A 120 24.84 -3.26 -12.96
C ARG A 120 26.30 -3.17 -13.37
N ALA A 121 27.20 -2.94 -12.41
CA ALA A 121 28.65 -2.91 -12.67
C ALA A 121 29.18 -4.27 -13.14
N ALA A 122 28.74 -5.36 -12.50
CA ALA A 122 29.18 -6.71 -12.87
C ALA A 122 28.68 -7.16 -14.25
N LEU A 123 27.56 -6.62 -14.73
CA LEU A 123 26.95 -6.96 -16.00
C LEU A 123 27.25 -5.93 -17.11
N ALA A 124 28.03 -4.91 -16.86
CA ALA A 124 28.28 -3.82 -17.83
C ALA A 124 28.85 -4.35 -19.17
N GLU A 125 29.73 -5.35 -19.14
CA GLU A 125 30.31 -5.95 -20.32
C GLU A 125 29.33 -6.77 -21.19
N THR A 126 28.11 -7.00 -20.69
CA THR A 126 27.06 -7.75 -21.40
C THR A 126 26.06 -6.86 -22.12
N GLU A 127 26.26 -5.54 -22.11
CA GLU A 127 25.32 -4.58 -22.73
C GLU A 127 25.29 -4.68 -24.28
N ASP A 128 26.19 -5.43 -24.90
CA ASP A 128 26.09 -5.84 -26.30
C ASP A 128 24.88 -6.76 -26.56
N ARG A 129 24.51 -7.61 -25.61
CA ARG A 129 23.46 -8.63 -25.69
C ARG A 129 22.25 -8.34 -24.79
N LEU A 130 22.44 -7.60 -23.72
CA LEU A 130 21.44 -7.33 -22.71
C LEU A 130 21.10 -5.86 -22.62
N ILE A 131 19.86 -5.55 -22.28
CA ILE A 131 19.43 -4.22 -21.86
C ILE A 131 19.35 -4.25 -20.34
N LEU A 132 20.21 -3.50 -19.69
CA LEU A 132 20.24 -3.38 -18.24
C LEU A 132 19.36 -2.22 -17.77
N PRO A 133 18.73 -2.34 -16.58
CA PRO A 133 17.87 -1.28 -16.06
C PRO A 133 18.67 -0.02 -15.71
N VAL A 134 18.06 1.13 -15.95
CA VAL A 134 18.56 2.45 -15.55
C VAL A 134 17.46 3.19 -14.80
N PRO A 135 17.79 4.03 -13.81
CA PRO A 135 16.79 4.87 -13.18
C PRO A 135 16.21 5.88 -14.17
N ALA A 136 14.91 6.16 -14.06
CA ALA A 136 14.32 7.27 -14.79
C ALA A 136 14.97 8.59 -14.35
N GLU A 137 15.01 9.55 -15.27
CA GLU A 137 15.57 10.86 -14.99
C GLU A 137 14.92 11.50 -13.76
N ASN A 138 15.71 12.14 -12.92
CA ASN A 138 15.27 12.76 -11.67
C ASN A 138 14.62 11.81 -10.66
N SER A 139 14.84 10.49 -10.79
CA SER A 139 14.35 9.50 -9.84
C SER A 139 15.47 8.90 -8.98
N ARG A 140 15.08 8.45 -7.76
CA ARG A 140 15.98 7.77 -6.82
C ARG A 140 15.32 6.48 -6.32
N PRO A 141 15.23 5.46 -7.17
CA PRO A 141 14.46 4.25 -6.83
C PRO A 141 15.10 3.45 -5.69
N SER A 142 14.24 2.76 -4.95
CA SER A 142 14.60 1.61 -4.12
C SER A 142 14.18 0.36 -4.87
N TRP A 143 15.05 -0.19 -5.66
CA TRP A 143 14.77 -1.22 -6.63
C TRP A 143 14.04 -2.44 -6.04
N PHE A 144 12.93 -2.83 -6.65
CA PHE A 144 12.21 -4.05 -6.30
C PHE A 144 12.92 -5.29 -6.83
N GLY A 145 13.44 -5.20 -8.04
CA GLY A 145 14.18 -6.26 -8.73
C GLY A 145 15.16 -5.68 -9.72
N PHE A 146 15.98 -6.52 -10.32
CA PHE A 146 16.93 -6.18 -11.38
C PHE A 146 16.40 -6.77 -12.69
N LEU A 147 15.66 -5.95 -13.47
CA LEU A 147 15.07 -6.39 -14.73
C LEU A 147 16.15 -6.47 -15.83
N ILE A 148 16.28 -7.63 -16.44
CA ILE A 148 17.18 -7.83 -17.60
C ILE A 148 16.31 -8.16 -18.82
N THR A 149 16.54 -7.46 -19.92
CA THR A 149 15.90 -7.74 -21.20
C THR A 149 16.95 -8.21 -22.21
N CYS A 150 16.72 -9.35 -22.84
CA CYS A 150 17.58 -9.82 -23.93
C CYS A 150 17.34 -8.97 -25.18
N LYS A 151 18.42 -8.54 -25.86
CA LYS A 151 18.32 -7.96 -27.20
C LYS A 151 17.93 -9.01 -28.22
N GLU A 152 17.36 -8.56 -29.33
CA GLU A 152 17.02 -9.44 -30.47
C GLU A 152 18.25 -10.22 -30.95
N GLY A 153 18.07 -11.51 -31.22
CA GLY A 153 19.16 -12.42 -31.63
C GLY A 153 19.97 -13.01 -30.46
N THR A 154 19.66 -12.69 -29.22
CA THR A 154 20.30 -13.31 -28.06
C THR A 154 19.67 -14.70 -27.81
N GLU A 155 20.46 -15.78 -27.97
CA GLU A 155 20.00 -17.13 -27.68
C GLU A 155 19.83 -17.33 -26.17
N GLN A 156 18.65 -17.83 -25.75
CA GLN A 156 18.44 -18.36 -24.42
C GLN A 156 19.02 -19.78 -24.36
N LYS A 157 20.07 -19.98 -23.58
CA LYS A 157 20.61 -21.31 -23.26
C LYS A 157 20.14 -21.75 -21.89
#